data_25f2ee4c81d5e1b650a33cb50f65458d
#
_entry.id   25f2ee4c81d5e1b650a33cb50f65458d
#
_cell.length_a   1.000
_cell.length_b   1.000
_cell.length_c   1.000
_cell.angle_alpha   90.00
_cell.angle_beta   90.00
_cell.angle_gamma   90.00
#
_symmetry.space_group_name_H-M   'P 1'
#
loop_
_entity.id
_entity.type
_entity.pdbx_description
1 polymer ?
#
loop_
_entity_poly.entity_id
_entity_poly.type
_entity_poly.pdbx_seq_one_letter_code
_entity_poly.pdbx_strand_id
1 'polypeptide(L)'
;DVLVTDHHLPADTLPACTIVNPNQPDCGFGSKNLAGCGVMFYVLLALRAHYKLTGRYDTQAAPNLGVLLDYVALGTVADVVKLDHNNRILVAQGLKRMRAGKAALGIQALFEIAKRDIRKAEPFDLGFAIGPRINAAGRLDDMSIGIRCLLADNELTAQTLAAELDSLNRERRGIEQSMLKEALNLPEFQVSDSQMTVTAYRDDWHQGVIGIVAGRLRERYFRPTIVFAPGDDGELRGSGRSIPALHLRDTLDLVSKRHPHLISKFGGHAMAAGLSLPEAALPEFQAAFEQAVNEQLHHDDLTQTYVTDGELPGDALCLQAAQQLREVVWGQGFAPPMFVGEFDVTWQRAVGVNHKKAGIRKTGSAEVEAMFFRCEEDLPERIRMVYRMVANEWRGQYELQLHSEYWEAV
;
A
#
# COMPACT_ATOMS: atom_id res chain seq x y z
N ASP A 1 26.04 -17.68 17.73
CA ASP A 1 26.14 -16.35 17.13
C ASP A 1 24.79 -15.98 16.50
N VAL A 2 24.40 -14.72 16.63
CA VAL A 2 23.17 -14.19 16.05
C VAL A 2 23.56 -13.09 15.05
N LEU A 3 22.96 -13.16 13.86
CA LEU A 3 22.99 -12.13 12.83
C LEU A 3 21.58 -11.61 12.62
N VAL A 4 21.37 -10.33 12.83
CA VAL A 4 20.09 -9.65 12.56
C VAL A 4 20.19 -8.93 11.22
N THR A 5 19.20 -9.15 10.34
CA THR A 5 19.01 -8.34 9.15
C THR A 5 17.70 -7.57 9.29
N ASP A 6 17.75 -6.24 9.14
CA ASP A 6 16.59 -5.37 9.34
C ASP A 6 16.68 -4.14 8.43
N HIS A 7 15.58 -3.41 8.30
CA HIS A 7 15.48 -2.17 7.54
C HIS A 7 14.72 -1.06 8.29
N HIS A 8 14.20 -1.34 9.48
CA HIS A 8 13.53 -0.34 10.29
C HIS A 8 14.53 0.67 10.90
N LEU A 9 14.03 1.81 11.32
CA LEU A 9 14.85 2.76 12.09
C LEU A 9 15.29 2.09 13.40
N PRO A 10 16.58 2.10 13.72
CA PRO A 10 17.07 1.48 14.93
C PRO A 10 16.59 2.22 16.18
N ALA A 11 16.41 1.49 17.26
CA ALA A 11 16.18 2.06 18.58
C ALA A 11 17.49 2.65 19.16
N ASP A 12 17.37 3.50 20.19
CA ASP A 12 18.53 4.09 20.88
C ASP A 12 19.45 3.04 21.50
N THR A 13 18.90 1.89 21.90
CA THR A 13 19.65 0.75 22.42
C THR A 13 19.44 -0.47 21.52
N LEU A 14 20.56 -0.99 21.03
CA LEU A 14 20.57 -2.16 20.14
C LEU A 14 21.02 -3.42 20.89
N PRO A 15 20.58 -4.62 20.48
CA PRO A 15 21.06 -5.87 21.03
C PRO A 15 22.54 -6.08 20.70
N ALA A 16 23.27 -6.74 21.62
CA ALA A 16 24.71 -7.03 21.47
C ALA A 16 24.92 -8.20 20.49
N CYS A 17 24.70 -7.99 19.22
CA CYS A 17 24.91 -8.95 18.13
C CYS A 17 25.31 -8.24 16.84
N THR A 18 25.66 -9.01 15.80
CA THR A 18 25.90 -8.44 14.47
C THR A 18 24.57 -8.03 13.83
N ILE A 19 24.46 -6.77 13.44
CA ILE A 19 23.25 -6.22 12.78
C ILE A 19 23.63 -5.65 11.42
N VAL A 20 22.91 -6.07 10.38
CA VAL A 20 22.98 -5.52 9.03
C VAL A 20 21.68 -4.79 8.75
N ASN A 21 21.73 -3.48 8.82
CA ASN A 21 20.59 -2.61 8.59
C ASN A 21 21.09 -1.30 7.94
N PRO A 22 20.60 -0.91 6.75
CA PRO A 22 21.04 0.31 6.07
C PRO A 22 20.72 1.59 6.85
N ASN A 23 19.78 1.54 7.79
CA ASN A 23 19.33 2.68 8.59
C ASN A 23 20.10 2.84 9.92
N GLN A 24 21.10 2.00 10.19
CA GLN A 24 21.99 2.25 11.33
C GLN A 24 22.71 3.59 11.18
N PRO A 25 22.99 4.27 12.31
CA PRO A 25 23.89 5.43 12.32
C PRO A 25 25.21 5.07 11.62
N ASP A 26 25.75 6.00 10.86
CA ASP A 26 27.04 5.89 10.14
C ASP A 26 27.09 4.81 9.03
N CYS A 27 25.98 4.14 8.71
CA CYS A 27 25.95 3.21 7.59
C CYS A 27 26.06 3.96 6.26
N GLY A 28 27.11 3.70 5.49
CA GLY A 28 27.36 4.33 4.17
C GLY A 28 26.59 3.72 3.00
N PHE A 29 25.67 2.78 3.22
CA PHE A 29 24.90 2.17 2.14
C PHE A 29 23.94 3.18 1.49
N GLY A 30 24.00 3.31 0.17
CA GLY A 30 23.32 4.39 -0.56
C GLY A 30 21.80 4.31 -0.61
N SER A 31 21.20 3.11 -0.50
CA SER A 31 19.74 2.93 -0.47
C SER A 31 19.25 2.67 0.95
N LYS A 32 18.65 3.66 1.57
CA LYS A 32 18.06 3.57 2.92
C LYS A 32 16.65 2.97 2.91
N ASN A 33 16.10 2.71 1.74
CA ASN A 33 14.71 2.31 1.55
C ASN A 33 14.57 0.82 1.21
N LEU A 34 15.58 -0.01 1.44
CA LEU A 34 15.46 -1.45 1.20
C LEU A 34 14.38 -2.06 2.10
N ALA A 35 13.58 -2.98 1.57
CA ALA A 35 12.78 -3.90 2.38
C ALA A 35 13.69 -4.96 3.03
N GLY A 36 13.24 -5.65 4.08
CA GLY A 36 14.02 -6.67 4.76
C GLY A 36 14.55 -7.77 3.83
N CYS A 37 13.74 -8.21 2.85
CA CYS A 37 14.19 -9.16 1.80
C CYS A 37 15.29 -8.58 0.91
N GLY A 38 15.27 -7.28 0.65
CA GLY A 38 16.33 -6.58 -0.09
C GLY A 38 17.64 -6.54 0.69
N VAL A 39 17.58 -6.25 2.00
CA VAL A 39 18.77 -6.30 2.88
C VAL A 39 19.39 -7.70 2.83
N MET A 40 18.57 -8.75 3.02
CA MET A 40 19.05 -10.13 2.96
C MET A 40 19.64 -10.49 1.59
N PHE A 41 19.05 -10.00 0.50
CA PHE A 41 19.59 -10.22 -0.84
C PHE A 41 20.98 -9.63 -1.02
N TYR A 42 21.25 -8.43 -0.48
CA TYR A 42 22.59 -7.83 -0.49
C TYR A 42 23.58 -8.58 0.39
N VAL A 43 23.15 -9.10 1.54
CA VAL A 43 23.99 -9.98 2.38
C VAL A 43 24.40 -11.24 1.60
N LEU A 44 23.46 -11.87 0.88
CA LEU A 44 23.76 -13.04 0.03
C LEU A 44 24.69 -12.70 -1.14
N LEU A 45 24.56 -11.53 -1.74
CA LEU A 45 25.49 -11.06 -2.79
C LEU A 45 26.90 -10.88 -2.24
N ALA A 46 27.04 -10.26 -1.08
CA ALA A 46 28.33 -10.06 -0.40
C ALA A 46 28.96 -11.41 0.00
N LEU A 47 28.17 -12.31 0.57
CA LEU A 47 28.61 -13.65 0.93
C LEU A 47 29.11 -14.45 -0.28
N ARG A 48 28.35 -14.41 -1.38
CA ARG A 48 28.76 -15.06 -2.64
C ARG A 48 30.06 -14.45 -3.19
N ALA A 49 30.22 -13.12 -3.13
CA ALA A 49 31.44 -12.48 -3.57
C ALA A 49 32.65 -12.89 -2.70
N HIS A 50 32.48 -12.93 -1.37
CA HIS A 50 33.51 -13.40 -0.44
C HIS A 50 33.92 -14.85 -0.73
N TYR A 51 32.96 -15.76 -0.92
CA TYR A 51 33.27 -17.17 -1.24
C TYR A 51 33.93 -17.35 -2.59
N LYS A 52 33.67 -16.48 -3.56
CA LYS A 52 34.43 -16.42 -4.80
C LYS A 52 35.90 -16.05 -4.55
N LEU A 53 36.14 -15.02 -3.78
CA LEU A 53 37.48 -14.53 -3.46
C LEU A 53 38.30 -15.53 -2.65
N THR A 54 37.65 -16.32 -1.79
CA THR A 54 38.29 -17.33 -0.93
C THR A 54 38.40 -18.73 -1.58
N GLY A 55 38.08 -18.85 -2.88
CA GLY A 55 38.23 -20.12 -3.63
C GLY A 55 37.18 -21.18 -3.32
N ARG A 56 36.13 -20.87 -2.53
CA ARG A 56 35.09 -21.87 -2.16
C ARG A 56 34.30 -22.40 -3.37
N TYR A 57 34.32 -21.69 -4.48
CA TYR A 57 33.64 -22.07 -5.71
C TYR A 57 34.59 -22.55 -6.80
N ASP A 58 35.85 -22.85 -6.47
CA ASP A 58 36.83 -23.33 -7.46
C ASP A 58 36.47 -24.73 -8.00
N THR A 59 35.73 -25.50 -7.18
CA THR A 59 35.31 -26.88 -7.51
C THR A 59 33.83 -27.03 -7.80
N GLN A 60 33.01 -25.96 -7.60
CA GLN A 60 31.58 -25.97 -7.83
C GLN A 60 31.08 -24.62 -8.35
N ALA A 61 30.00 -24.63 -9.09
CA ALA A 61 29.38 -23.39 -9.58
C ALA A 61 28.83 -22.51 -8.42
N ALA A 62 29.13 -21.22 -8.45
CA ALA A 62 28.53 -20.26 -7.51
C ALA A 62 27.01 -20.18 -7.71
N PRO A 63 26.21 -20.09 -6.62
CA PRO A 63 24.75 -20.04 -6.74
C PRO A 63 24.29 -18.80 -7.52
N ASN A 64 23.29 -19.01 -8.39
CA ASN A 64 22.66 -17.92 -9.11
C ASN A 64 21.62 -17.22 -8.22
N LEU A 65 22.01 -16.15 -7.55
CA LEU A 65 21.11 -15.38 -6.69
C LEU A 65 20.00 -14.64 -7.47
N GLY A 66 20.13 -14.50 -8.77
CA GLY A 66 19.08 -13.93 -9.62
C GLY A 66 17.75 -14.70 -9.56
N VAL A 67 17.78 -15.97 -9.11
CA VAL A 67 16.56 -16.78 -8.90
C VAL A 67 15.70 -16.27 -7.76
N LEU A 68 16.22 -15.42 -6.87
CA LEU A 68 15.51 -14.85 -5.72
C LEU A 68 14.88 -13.50 -6.00
N LEU A 69 15.08 -12.92 -7.19
CA LEU A 69 14.63 -11.54 -7.48
C LEU A 69 13.11 -11.40 -7.57
N ASP A 70 12.38 -12.47 -7.84
CA ASP A 70 10.91 -12.47 -7.76
C ASP A 70 10.41 -12.31 -6.32
N TYR A 71 11.03 -12.97 -5.34
CA TYR A 71 10.76 -12.76 -3.91
C TYR A 71 11.14 -11.35 -3.47
N VAL A 72 12.31 -10.87 -3.91
CA VAL A 72 12.76 -9.50 -3.57
C VAL A 72 11.81 -8.46 -4.13
N ALA A 73 11.34 -8.62 -5.37
CA ALA A 73 10.36 -7.71 -5.96
C ALA A 73 9.03 -7.74 -5.21
N LEU A 74 8.53 -8.94 -4.91
CA LEU A 74 7.28 -9.11 -4.15
C LEU A 74 7.38 -8.47 -2.76
N GLY A 75 8.44 -8.78 -2.00
CA GLY A 75 8.62 -8.22 -0.66
C GLY A 75 8.81 -6.72 -0.67
N THR A 76 9.61 -6.18 -1.61
CA THR A 76 9.84 -4.73 -1.74
C THR A 76 8.54 -3.96 -1.99
N VAL A 77 7.67 -4.48 -2.86
CA VAL A 77 6.40 -3.81 -3.17
C VAL A 77 5.36 -4.02 -2.06
N ALA A 78 5.28 -5.24 -1.50
CA ALA A 78 4.30 -5.57 -0.46
C ALA A 78 4.58 -4.88 0.89
N ASP A 79 5.83 -4.57 1.17
CA ASP A 79 6.29 -3.84 2.35
C ASP A 79 6.07 -2.31 2.23
N VAL A 80 5.70 -1.85 1.02
CA VAL A 80 5.40 -0.43 0.74
C VAL A 80 6.59 0.51 0.99
N VAL A 81 7.82 0.01 0.86
CA VAL A 81 9.02 0.86 0.96
C VAL A 81 9.15 1.78 -0.25
N LYS A 82 9.81 2.92 -0.05
CA LYS A 82 10.03 3.88 -1.14
C LYS A 82 10.80 3.22 -2.30
N LEU A 83 10.26 3.34 -3.51
CA LEU A 83 10.89 2.86 -4.73
C LEU A 83 11.96 3.85 -5.22
N ASP A 84 13.07 3.95 -4.49
CA ASP A 84 14.26 4.66 -4.96
C ASP A 84 14.88 3.94 -6.18
N HIS A 85 15.94 4.50 -6.73
CA HIS A 85 16.57 3.96 -7.93
C HIS A 85 16.96 2.48 -7.77
N ASN A 86 17.53 2.11 -6.61
CA ASN A 86 17.95 0.76 -6.33
C ASN A 86 16.78 -0.23 -6.23
N ASN A 87 15.74 0.13 -5.47
CA ASN A 87 14.53 -0.70 -5.35
C ASN A 87 13.82 -0.88 -6.69
N ARG A 88 13.77 0.16 -7.54
CA ARG A 88 13.20 0.03 -8.90
C ARG A 88 13.97 -0.96 -9.76
N ILE A 89 15.30 -1.00 -9.67
CA ILE A 89 16.11 -2.01 -10.38
C ILE A 89 15.76 -3.41 -9.89
N LEU A 90 15.71 -3.63 -8.57
CA LEU A 90 15.39 -4.94 -7.99
C LEU A 90 13.99 -5.41 -8.41
N VAL A 91 12.99 -4.52 -8.30
CA VAL A 91 11.62 -4.82 -8.71
C VAL A 91 11.52 -5.09 -10.22
N ALA A 92 12.17 -4.28 -11.06
CA ALA A 92 12.18 -4.49 -12.50
C ALA A 92 12.76 -5.85 -12.90
N GLN A 93 13.85 -6.28 -12.26
CA GLN A 93 14.45 -7.59 -12.51
C GLN A 93 13.57 -8.75 -12.04
N GLY A 94 12.90 -8.60 -10.89
CA GLY A 94 11.93 -9.59 -10.41
C GLY A 94 10.73 -9.72 -11.34
N LEU A 95 10.14 -8.59 -11.76
CA LEU A 95 9.04 -8.59 -12.73
C LEU A 95 9.44 -9.20 -14.08
N LYS A 96 10.65 -8.89 -14.58
CA LYS A 96 11.18 -9.50 -15.79
C LYS A 96 11.27 -11.02 -15.67
N ARG A 97 11.68 -11.52 -14.50
CA ARG A 97 11.74 -12.94 -14.21
C ARG A 97 10.34 -13.58 -14.16
N MET A 98 9.38 -12.93 -13.51
CA MET A 98 7.98 -13.36 -13.45
C MET A 98 7.37 -13.45 -14.85
N ARG A 99 7.52 -12.40 -15.65
CA ARG A 99 7.01 -12.32 -17.03
C ARG A 99 7.61 -13.41 -17.95
N ALA A 100 8.84 -13.84 -17.67
CA ALA A 100 9.50 -14.94 -18.38
C ALA A 100 9.09 -16.34 -17.92
N GLY A 101 8.09 -16.48 -17.03
CA GLY A 101 7.63 -17.76 -16.48
C GLY A 101 8.64 -18.45 -15.56
N LYS A 102 9.59 -17.69 -14.98
CA LYS A 102 10.65 -18.20 -14.10
C LYS A 102 10.44 -17.89 -12.64
N ALA A 103 9.25 -17.46 -12.26
CA ALA A 103 8.89 -17.19 -10.88
C ALA A 103 8.80 -18.51 -10.07
N ALA A 104 8.97 -18.39 -8.76
CA ALA A 104 8.73 -19.50 -7.83
C ALA A 104 7.29 -20.02 -7.93
N LEU A 105 7.08 -21.31 -7.68
CA LEU A 105 5.77 -21.96 -7.84
C LEU A 105 4.68 -21.31 -7.00
N GLY A 106 4.99 -20.91 -5.76
CA GLY A 106 4.04 -20.21 -4.90
C GLY A 106 3.60 -18.86 -5.47
N ILE A 107 4.51 -18.09 -6.08
CA ILE A 107 4.18 -16.84 -6.74
C ILE A 107 3.29 -17.10 -7.97
N GLN A 108 3.59 -18.12 -8.77
CA GLN A 108 2.77 -18.50 -9.92
C GLN A 108 1.36 -18.89 -9.49
N ALA A 109 1.22 -19.72 -8.46
CA ALA A 109 -0.07 -20.14 -7.92
C ALA A 109 -0.89 -18.96 -7.37
N LEU A 110 -0.22 -17.98 -6.72
CA LEU A 110 -0.87 -16.75 -6.24
C LEU A 110 -1.38 -15.88 -7.39
N PHE A 111 -0.64 -15.76 -8.50
CA PHE A 111 -1.12 -15.06 -9.69
C PHE A 111 -2.32 -15.77 -10.32
N GLU A 112 -2.29 -17.11 -10.42
CA GLU A 112 -3.37 -17.93 -10.96
C GLU A 112 -4.66 -17.76 -10.15
N ILE A 113 -4.60 -17.93 -8.81
CA ILE A 113 -5.78 -17.78 -7.95
C ILE A 113 -6.31 -16.32 -7.93
N ALA A 114 -5.43 -15.35 -8.12
CA ALA A 114 -5.79 -13.94 -8.27
C ALA A 114 -6.40 -13.61 -9.65
N LYS A 115 -6.41 -14.56 -10.58
CA LYS A 115 -6.84 -14.38 -11.99
C LYS A 115 -6.05 -13.28 -12.69
N ARG A 116 -4.74 -13.23 -12.45
CA ARG A 116 -3.79 -12.31 -13.05
C ARG A 116 -2.83 -13.05 -13.97
N ASP A 117 -2.57 -12.49 -15.15
CA ASP A 117 -1.58 -13.06 -16.07
C ASP A 117 -0.16 -12.67 -15.64
N ILE A 118 0.59 -13.62 -15.09
CA ILE A 118 1.97 -13.40 -14.63
C ILE A 118 2.90 -12.93 -15.74
N ARG A 119 2.62 -13.23 -17.01
CA ARG A 119 3.39 -12.74 -18.17
C ARG A 119 3.26 -11.22 -18.38
N LYS A 120 2.28 -10.61 -17.72
CA LYS A 120 2.00 -9.17 -17.74
C LYS A 120 2.14 -8.54 -16.36
N ALA A 121 2.82 -9.22 -15.42
CA ALA A 121 2.95 -8.77 -14.05
C ALA A 121 3.46 -7.34 -13.94
N GLU A 122 2.82 -6.55 -13.10
CA GLU A 122 3.13 -5.16 -12.80
C GLU A 122 3.32 -4.96 -11.28
N PRO A 123 3.97 -3.86 -10.83
CA PRO A 123 4.06 -3.56 -9.40
C PRO A 123 2.69 -3.55 -8.71
N PHE A 124 1.65 -3.07 -9.41
CA PHE A 124 0.28 -3.07 -8.93
C PHE A 124 -0.22 -4.48 -8.55
N ASP A 125 0.10 -5.50 -9.35
CA ASP A 125 -0.31 -6.87 -9.04
C ASP A 125 0.34 -7.36 -7.74
N LEU A 126 1.63 -7.06 -7.54
CA LEU A 126 2.36 -7.44 -6.32
C LEU A 126 1.77 -6.76 -5.07
N GLY A 127 1.48 -5.45 -5.15
CA GLY A 127 0.98 -4.66 -4.02
C GLY A 127 -0.51 -4.86 -3.72
N PHE A 128 -1.36 -5.09 -4.73
CA PHE A 128 -2.82 -5.08 -4.57
C PHE A 128 -3.51 -6.41 -4.86
N ALA A 129 -2.82 -7.36 -5.52
CA ALA A 129 -3.36 -8.70 -5.74
C ALA A 129 -2.63 -9.76 -4.91
N ILE A 130 -1.30 -9.83 -4.97
CA ILE A 130 -0.52 -10.91 -4.34
C ILE A 130 -0.24 -10.61 -2.87
N GLY A 131 0.35 -9.46 -2.54
CA GLY A 131 0.69 -9.06 -1.18
C GLY A 131 -0.48 -9.15 -0.19
N PRO A 132 -1.70 -8.66 -0.50
CA PRO A 132 -2.85 -8.75 0.38
C PRO A 132 -3.27 -10.18 0.74
N ARG A 133 -3.06 -11.17 -0.16
CA ARG A 133 -3.34 -12.58 0.11
C ARG A 133 -2.38 -13.15 1.14
N ILE A 134 -1.08 -12.89 0.96
CA ILE A 134 -0.04 -13.31 1.91
C ILE A 134 -0.26 -12.63 3.27
N ASN A 135 -0.48 -11.31 3.27
CA ASN A 135 -0.66 -10.54 4.49
C ASN A 135 -1.95 -10.91 5.27
N ALA A 136 -2.95 -11.52 4.61
CA ALA A 136 -4.17 -11.94 5.28
C ALA A 136 -3.90 -13.06 6.30
N ALA A 137 -2.96 -13.96 6.03
CA ALA A 137 -2.55 -15.00 6.98
C ALA A 137 -2.08 -14.38 8.31
N GLY A 138 -1.14 -13.44 8.28
CA GLY A 138 -0.64 -12.79 9.50
C GLY A 138 -1.63 -11.85 10.20
N ARG A 139 -2.83 -11.65 9.65
CA ARG A 139 -3.89 -10.85 10.26
C ARG A 139 -5.00 -11.69 10.91
N LEU A 140 -5.30 -12.84 10.33
CA LEU A 140 -6.43 -13.69 10.74
C LEU A 140 -5.98 -15.07 11.24
N ASP A 141 -4.75 -15.49 10.90
CA ASP A 141 -4.23 -16.83 11.17
C ASP A 141 -2.70 -16.78 11.33
N ASP A 142 -1.99 -17.85 10.96
CA ASP A 142 -0.55 -18.01 11.04
C ASP A 142 0.14 -17.63 9.73
N MET A 143 1.08 -16.68 9.80
CA MET A 143 1.90 -16.24 8.66
C MET A 143 2.71 -17.38 8.02
N SER A 144 2.93 -18.50 8.72
CA SER A 144 3.62 -19.68 8.20
C SER A 144 2.97 -20.25 6.94
N ILE A 145 1.65 -20.08 6.76
CA ILE A 145 0.92 -20.48 5.54
C ILE A 145 1.51 -19.75 4.33
N GLY A 146 1.68 -18.42 4.45
CA GLY A 146 2.30 -17.60 3.40
C GLY A 146 3.74 -18.01 3.09
N ILE A 147 4.54 -18.24 4.14
CA ILE A 147 5.94 -18.69 3.99
C ILE A 147 6.00 -20.04 3.27
N ARG A 148 5.19 -21.01 3.70
CA ARG A 148 5.14 -22.34 3.05
C ARG A 148 4.68 -22.27 1.60
N CYS A 149 3.72 -21.40 1.29
CA CYS A 149 3.29 -21.17 -0.08
C CYS A 149 4.45 -20.66 -0.95
N LEU A 150 5.18 -19.66 -0.49
CA LEU A 150 6.32 -19.11 -1.22
C LEU A 150 7.47 -20.11 -1.39
N LEU A 151 7.69 -21.01 -0.41
CA LEU A 151 8.75 -22.02 -0.42
C LEU A 151 8.30 -23.36 -1.04
N ALA A 152 7.08 -23.47 -1.55
CA ALA A 152 6.59 -24.71 -2.14
C ALA A 152 7.48 -25.19 -3.31
N ASP A 153 7.83 -26.47 -3.28
CA ASP A 153 8.70 -27.14 -4.26
C ASP A 153 7.94 -27.95 -5.32
N ASN A 154 6.61 -28.02 -5.18
CA ASN A 154 5.73 -28.68 -6.13
C ASN A 154 4.43 -27.87 -6.34
N GLU A 155 3.81 -28.02 -7.52
CA GLU A 155 2.64 -27.26 -7.93
C GLU A 155 1.42 -27.52 -7.04
N LEU A 156 1.16 -28.77 -6.65
CA LEU A 156 -0.01 -29.13 -5.84
C LEU A 156 0.03 -28.42 -4.48
N THR A 157 1.18 -28.44 -3.80
CA THR A 157 1.36 -27.73 -2.53
C THR A 157 1.21 -26.22 -2.69
N ALA A 158 1.81 -25.66 -3.74
CA ALA A 158 1.71 -24.23 -4.05
C ALA A 158 0.25 -23.80 -4.27
N GLN A 159 -0.51 -24.54 -5.08
CA GLN A 159 -1.92 -24.27 -5.38
C GLN A 159 -2.81 -24.41 -4.14
N THR A 160 -2.59 -25.45 -3.34
CA THR A 160 -3.36 -25.67 -2.11
C THR A 160 -3.19 -24.51 -1.14
N LEU A 161 -1.94 -24.09 -0.88
CA LEU A 161 -1.65 -23.00 0.04
C LEU A 161 -2.08 -21.62 -0.52
N ALA A 162 -1.97 -21.41 -1.83
CA ALA A 162 -2.48 -20.20 -2.47
C ALA A 162 -4.02 -20.10 -2.38
N ALA A 163 -4.75 -21.22 -2.46
CA ALA A 163 -6.19 -21.26 -2.26
C ALA A 163 -6.59 -20.93 -0.81
N GLU A 164 -5.83 -21.43 0.16
CA GLU A 164 -6.01 -21.10 1.58
C GLU A 164 -5.80 -19.60 1.85
N LEU A 165 -4.72 -19.03 1.33
CA LEU A 165 -4.42 -17.59 1.41
C LEU A 165 -5.49 -16.73 0.73
N ASP A 166 -6.06 -17.16 -0.40
CA ASP A 166 -7.17 -16.47 -1.06
C ASP A 166 -8.45 -16.52 -0.22
N SER A 167 -8.71 -17.64 0.47
CA SER A 167 -9.84 -17.75 1.39
C SER A 167 -9.71 -16.78 2.56
N LEU A 168 -8.56 -16.76 3.24
CA LEU A 168 -8.26 -15.81 4.31
C LEU A 168 -8.37 -14.35 3.85
N ASN A 169 -7.90 -14.05 2.65
CA ASN A 169 -8.02 -12.69 2.10
C ASN A 169 -9.48 -12.30 1.78
N ARG A 170 -10.33 -13.24 1.35
CA ARG A 170 -11.77 -13.00 1.17
C ARG A 170 -12.46 -12.76 2.51
N GLU A 171 -12.15 -13.57 3.52
CA GLU A 171 -12.66 -13.40 4.89
C GLU A 171 -12.26 -12.04 5.45
N ARG A 172 -10.98 -11.69 5.39
CA ARG A 172 -10.49 -10.36 5.81
C ARG A 172 -11.23 -9.22 5.12
N ARG A 173 -11.51 -9.34 3.81
CA ARG A 173 -12.29 -8.32 3.08
C ARG A 173 -13.74 -8.24 3.56
N GLY A 174 -14.35 -9.37 3.90
CA GLY A 174 -15.69 -9.40 4.49
C GLY A 174 -15.73 -8.66 5.83
N ILE A 175 -14.77 -8.93 6.71
CA ILE A 175 -14.63 -8.25 8.00
C ILE A 175 -14.40 -6.73 7.78
N GLU A 176 -13.47 -6.36 6.87
CA GLU A 176 -13.21 -4.95 6.52
C GLU A 176 -14.48 -4.22 6.07
N GLN A 177 -15.27 -4.84 5.19
CA GLN A 177 -16.49 -4.24 4.66
C GLN A 177 -17.57 -4.09 5.74
N SER A 178 -17.73 -5.09 6.62
CA SER A 178 -18.66 -5.02 7.75
C SER A 178 -18.29 -3.89 8.70
N MET A 179 -17.05 -3.90 9.18
CA MET A 179 -16.55 -2.87 10.09
C MET A 179 -16.65 -1.46 9.50
N LEU A 180 -16.30 -1.29 8.22
CA LEU A 180 -16.41 0.00 7.55
C LEU A 180 -17.86 0.47 7.44
N LYS A 181 -18.79 -0.43 7.06
CA LYS A 181 -20.22 -0.13 6.98
C LYS A 181 -20.78 0.25 8.35
N GLU A 182 -20.41 -0.47 9.38
CA GLU A 182 -20.80 -0.17 10.75
C GLU A 182 -20.26 1.19 11.19
N ALA A 183 -18.97 1.46 11.01
CA ALA A 183 -18.36 2.74 11.31
C ALA A 183 -19.10 3.91 10.63
N LEU A 184 -19.45 3.79 9.37
CA LEU A 184 -20.15 4.84 8.62
C LEU A 184 -21.61 5.04 9.04
N ASN A 185 -22.23 4.07 9.70
CA ASN A 185 -23.62 4.13 10.17
C ASN A 185 -23.74 4.53 11.64
N LEU A 186 -22.64 4.65 12.38
CA LEU A 186 -22.67 5.08 13.78
C LEU A 186 -23.09 6.58 13.82
N PRO A 187 -24.07 6.95 14.68
CA PRO A 187 -24.50 8.34 14.82
C PRO A 187 -23.36 9.28 15.23
N GLU A 188 -22.39 8.78 15.97
CA GLU A 188 -21.19 9.48 16.44
C GLU A 188 -20.21 9.77 15.29
N PHE A 189 -20.38 9.13 14.14
CA PHE A 189 -19.55 9.26 12.94
C PHE A 189 -20.06 10.25 11.90
N GLN A 190 -21.02 11.06 12.25
CA GLN A 190 -21.27 12.28 11.47
C GLN A 190 -20.15 13.28 11.78
N VAL A 191 -19.00 13.07 11.11
CA VAL A 191 -17.85 13.98 11.23
C VAL A 191 -18.32 15.39 10.86
N SER A 192 -18.44 16.25 11.88
CA SER A 192 -18.80 17.65 11.66
C SER A 192 -17.64 18.38 10.99
N ASP A 193 -17.94 19.47 10.28
CA ASP A 193 -16.90 20.28 9.64
C ASP A 193 -15.87 20.84 10.64
N SER A 194 -16.27 21.01 11.91
CA SER A 194 -15.40 21.46 12.98
C SER A 194 -14.47 20.41 13.57
N GLN A 195 -14.68 19.13 13.25
CA GLN A 195 -13.93 18.02 13.82
C GLN A 195 -12.65 17.77 13.04
N MET A 196 -11.49 17.74 13.71
CA MET A 196 -10.17 17.57 13.06
C MET A 196 -9.72 16.13 13.01
N THR A 197 -10.30 15.24 13.81
CA THR A 197 -9.91 13.81 13.88
C THR A 197 -11.09 12.88 13.72
N VAL A 198 -10.81 11.62 13.41
CA VAL A 198 -11.78 10.53 13.40
C VAL A 198 -11.28 9.44 14.35
N THR A 199 -12.09 9.11 15.36
CA THR A 199 -11.79 7.97 16.24
C THR A 199 -12.98 7.02 16.28
N ALA A 200 -12.74 5.70 16.19
CA ALA A 200 -13.75 4.68 16.14
C ALA A 200 -13.44 3.50 17.04
N TYR A 201 -14.45 2.98 17.71
CA TYR A 201 -14.34 1.78 18.54
C TYR A 201 -15.64 1.00 18.54
N ARG A 202 -15.50 -0.34 18.51
CA ARG A 202 -16.55 -1.28 18.91
C ARG A 202 -15.93 -2.50 19.53
N ASP A 203 -16.67 -3.10 20.45
CA ASP A 203 -16.27 -4.29 21.20
C ASP A 203 -16.22 -5.58 20.37
N ASP A 204 -16.87 -5.60 19.22
CA ASP A 204 -16.91 -6.72 18.28
C ASP A 204 -15.93 -6.58 17.09
N TRP A 205 -15.10 -5.52 17.04
CA TRP A 205 -14.19 -5.30 15.93
C TRP A 205 -12.90 -6.11 16.05
N HIS A 206 -12.38 -6.54 14.89
CA HIS A 206 -11.22 -7.41 14.81
C HIS A 206 -9.90 -6.61 14.74
N GLN A 207 -9.01 -6.83 15.75
CA GLN A 207 -7.73 -6.09 15.85
C GLN A 207 -6.82 -6.20 14.62
N GLY A 208 -6.84 -7.31 13.87
CA GLY A 208 -6.04 -7.50 12.64
C GLY A 208 -6.49 -6.64 11.46
N VAL A 209 -7.70 -6.02 11.53
CA VAL A 209 -8.33 -5.29 10.42
C VAL A 209 -8.46 -3.80 10.70
N ILE A 210 -8.41 -3.34 11.97
CA ILE A 210 -8.58 -1.92 12.34
C ILE A 210 -7.67 -0.97 11.53
N GLY A 211 -6.43 -1.36 11.24
CA GLY A 211 -5.51 -0.52 10.48
C GLY A 211 -5.91 -0.30 9.02
N ILE A 212 -6.68 -1.23 8.44
CA ILE A 212 -7.22 -1.09 7.09
C ILE A 212 -8.43 -0.18 7.13
N VAL A 213 -9.32 -0.38 8.11
CA VAL A 213 -10.51 0.47 8.32
C VAL A 213 -10.09 1.92 8.61
N ALA A 214 -9.07 2.14 9.46
CA ALA A 214 -8.51 3.47 9.70
C ALA A 214 -8.03 4.13 8.39
N GLY A 215 -7.39 3.37 7.50
CA GLY A 215 -6.99 3.85 6.17
C GLY A 215 -8.20 4.27 5.32
N ARG A 216 -9.29 3.47 5.31
CA ARG A 216 -10.50 3.79 4.55
C ARG A 216 -11.25 5.02 5.07
N LEU A 217 -11.34 5.14 6.38
CA LEU A 217 -11.96 6.32 7.01
C LEU A 217 -11.13 7.58 6.75
N ARG A 218 -9.79 7.48 6.86
CA ARG A 218 -8.89 8.58 6.52
C ARG A 218 -9.02 9.00 5.04
N GLU A 219 -9.11 8.04 4.11
CA GLU A 219 -9.35 8.33 2.69
C GLU A 219 -10.67 9.06 2.47
N ARG A 220 -11.72 8.65 3.18
CA ARG A 220 -13.06 9.23 3.02
C ARG A 220 -13.19 10.63 3.59
N TYR A 221 -12.65 10.86 4.79
CA TYR A 221 -12.82 12.12 5.53
C TYR A 221 -11.63 13.06 5.42
N PHE A 222 -10.52 12.58 4.89
CA PHE A 222 -9.24 13.28 4.82
C PHE A 222 -8.82 13.90 6.17
N ARG A 223 -8.90 13.09 7.24
CA ARG A 223 -8.57 13.47 8.62
C ARG A 223 -7.70 12.42 9.29
N PRO A 224 -6.81 12.79 10.23
CA PRO A 224 -6.13 11.82 11.08
C PRO A 224 -7.14 10.91 11.75
N THR A 225 -6.98 9.61 11.60
CA THR A 225 -7.97 8.61 11.99
C THR A 225 -7.33 7.52 12.84
N ILE A 226 -7.94 7.19 13.98
CA ILE A 226 -7.56 6.04 14.82
C ILE A 226 -8.76 5.14 15.03
N VAL A 227 -8.59 3.85 14.73
CA VAL A 227 -9.61 2.82 14.95
C VAL A 227 -9.14 1.87 16.03
N PHE A 228 -10.02 1.57 16.98
CA PHE A 228 -9.75 0.70 18.10
C PHE A 228 -10.56 -0.60 18.01
N ALA A 229 -10.00 -1.66 18.59
CA ALA A 229 -10.65 -2.92 18.85
C ALA A 229 -10.24 -3.43 20.24
N PRO A 230 -10.97 -4.38 20.83
CA PRO A 230 -10.56 -5.03 22.06
C PRO A 230 -9.18 -5.67 21.92
N GLY A 231 -8.35 -5.47 22.91
CA GLY A 231 -7.06 -6.13 23.09
C GLY A 231 -7.11 -7.10 24.27
N ASP A 232 -5.96 -7.43 24.81
CA ASP A 232 -5.84 -8.31 25.96
C ASP A 232 -6.01 -7.49 27.27
N ASP A 233 -6.46 -8.15 28.34
CA ASP A 233 -6.47 -7.63 29.70
C ASP A 233 -7.22 -6.29 29.91
N GLY A 234 -8.30 -6.04 29.16
CA GLY A 234 -9.08 -4.80 29.25
C GLY A 234 -8.43 -3.57 28.60
N GLU A 235 -7.40 -3.78 27.81
CA GLU A 235 -6.83 -2.76 26.94
C GLU A 235 -7.51 -2.73 25.57
N LEU A 236 -7.50 -1.57 24.94
CA LEU A 236 -7.83 -1.39 23.52
C LEU A 236 -6.56 -1.34 22.70
N ARG A 237 -6.60 -1.99 21.54
CA ARG A 237 -5.58 -1.87 20.48
C ARG A 237 -6.05 -0.85 19.47
N GLY A 238 -5.28 0.21 19.29
CA GLY A 238 -5.54 1.27 18.31
C GLY A 238 -4.60 1.20 17.12
N SER A 239 -5.13 1.46 15.93
CA SER A 239 -4.33 1.65 14.71
C SER A 239 -4.70 2.96 14.06
N GLY A 240 -3.72 3.85 13.92
CA GLY A 240 -3.88 5.19 13.36
C GLY A 240 -3.34 5.31 11.94
N ARG A 241 -4.00 6.19 11.17
CA ARG A 241 -3.56 6.65 9.85
C ARG A 241 -3.68 8.17 9.78
N SER A 242 -2.65 8.80 9.24
CA SER A 242 -2.56 10.27 9.17
C SER A 242 -2.74 10.83 7.77
N ILE A 243 -2.86 12.13 7.71
CA ILE A 243 -2.77 12.95 6.49
C ILE A 243 -1.35 13.54 6.40
N PRO A 244 -0.90 14.00 5.21
CA PRO A 244 0.47 14.49 5.02
C PRO A 244 0.88 15.64 5.94
N ALA A 245 -0.07 16.45 6.38
CA ALA A 245 0.17 17.63 7.22
C ALA A 245 0.43 17.29 8.71
N LEU A 246 0.16 16.04 9.17
CA LEU A 246 0.31 15.67 10.57
C LEU A 246 1.26 14.49 10.78
N HIS A 247 2.25 14.64 11.65
CA HIS A 247 3.12 13.55 12.08
C HIS A 247 2.48 12.78 13.26
N LEU A 248 1.80 11.67 12.95
CA LEU A 248 0.95 10.95 13.92
C LEU A 248 1.69 10.47 15.15
N ARG A 249 2.90 9.88 14.99
CA ARG A 249 3.68 9.40 16.13
C ARG A 249 4.04 10.53 17.09
N ASP A 250 4.43 11.70 16.58
CA ASP A 250 4.82 12.85 17.41
C ASP A 250 3.60 13.45 18.11
N THR A 251 2.44 13.43 17.45
CA THR A 251 1.16 13.81 18.08
C THR A 251 0.79 12.86 19.23
N LEU A 252 0.98 11.54 19.06
CA LEU A 252 0.77 10.58 20.14
C LEU A 252 1.78 10.75 21.28
N ASP A 253 3.02 11.08 20.97
CA ASP A 253 4.04 11.41 21.97
C ASP A 253 3.65 12.66 22.78
N LEU A 254 3.12 13.69 22.11
CA LEU A 254 2.61 14.90 22.77
C LEU A 254 1.45 14.58 23.71
N VAL A 255 0.46 13.79 23.25
CA VAL A 255 -0.68 13.34 24.09
C VAL A 255 -0.14 12.54 25.30
N SER A 256 0.74 11.59 25.08
CA SER A 256 1.33 10.76 26.16
C SER A 256 2.09 11.58 27.20
N LYS A 257 2.81 12.62 26.78
CA LYS A 257 3.52 13.51 27.71
C LYS A 257 2.60 14.42 28.51
N ARG A 258 1.51 14.90 27.91
CA ARG A 258 0.52 15.74 28.60
C ARG A 258 -0.40 14.92 29.51
N HIS A 259 -0.70 13.69 29.13
CA HIS A 259 -1.62 12.79 29.81
C HIS A 259 -1.02 11.39 29.97
N PRO A 260 -0.03 11.19 30.88
CA PRO A 260 0.76 9.96 30.99
C PRO A 260 -0.07 8.70 31.29
N HIS A 261 -1.30 8.85 31.76
CA HIS A 261 -2.21 7.75 32.12
C HIS A 261 -3.07 7.25 30.95
N LEU A 262 -3.13 7.98 29.82
CA LEU A 262 -4.02 7.65 28.72
C LEU A 262 -3.46 6.55 27.80
N ILE A 263 -2.17 6.58 27.49
CA ILE A 263 -1.56 5.66 26.52
C ILE A 263 -0.59 4.75 27.24
N SER A 264 -0.85 3.45 27.24
CA SER A 264 0.04 2.43 27.84
C SER A 264 1.28 2.21 26.97
N LYS A 265 1.09 2.17 25.65
CA LYS A 265 2.15 1.92 24.66
C LYS A 265 1.76 2.53 23.32
N PHE A 266 2.74 3.09 22.61
CA PHE A 266 2.56 3.52 21.23
C PHE A 266 3.87 3.38 20.44
N GLY A 267 3.73 3.38 19.10
CA GLY A 267 4.86 3.34 18.18
C GLY A 267 4.41 3.52 16.75
N GLY A 268 5.34 3.82 15.87
CA GLY A 268 5.02 4.01 14.44
C GLY A 268 5.82 5.15 13.82
N HIS A 269 5.24 5.72 12.75
CA HIS A 269 5.83 6.75 11.91
C HIS A 269 4.84 7.88 11.64
N ALA A 270 5.25 8.84 10.80
CA ALA A 270 4.42 10.01 10.46
C ALA A 270 3.00 9.64 9.98
N MET A 271 2.88 8.65 9.08
CA MET A 271 1.61 8.34 8.41
C MET A 271 0.82 7.20 9.05
N ALA A 272 1.44 6.38 9.90
CA ALA A 272 0.82 5.24 10.55
C ALA A 272 1.43 4.97 11.91
N ALA A 273 0.58 4.73 12.90
CA ALA A 273 1.01 4.40 14.27
C ALA A 273 0.05 3.39 14.90
N GLY A 274 0.59 2.60 15.83
CA GLY A 274 -0.17 1.73 16.71
C GLY A 274 -0.11 2.24 18.14
N LEU A 275 -1.14 2.00 18.93
CA LEU A 275 -1.17 2.33 20.34
C LEU A 275 -2.02 1.33 21.13
N SER A 276 -1.82 1.30 22.45
CA SER A 276 -2.68 0.62 23.39
C SER A 276 -3.08 1.60 24.51
N LEU A 277 -4.32 1.48 24.97
CA LEU A 277 -4.82 2.26 26.08
C LEU A 277 -5.85 1.47 26.90
N PRO A 278 -6.03 1.77 28.20
CA PRO A 278 -7.14 1.22 28.96
C PRO A 278 -8.49 1.63 28.35
N GLU A 279 -9.44 0.70 28.25
CA GLU A 279 -10.76 1.00 27.65
C GLU A 279 -11.44 2.22 28.30
N ALA A 280 -11.37 2.33 29.63
CA ALA A 280 -11.94 3.46 30.35
C ALA A 280 -11.30 4.83 29.97
N ALA A 281 -10.09 4.83 29.43
CA ALA A 281 -9.38 6.05 29.01
C ALA A 281 -9.80 6.56 27.62
N LEU A 282 -10.57 5.77 26.85
CA LEU A 282 -10.91 6.11 25.46
C LEU A 282 -11.58 7.50 25.30
N PRO A 283 -12.61 7.89 26.09
CA PRO A 283 -13.25 9.20 25.92
C PRO A 283 -12.29 10.37 26.17
N GLU A 284 -11.43 10.25 27.20
CA GLU A 284 -10.45 11.28 27.51
C GLU A 284 -9.33 11.33 26.45
N PHE A 285 -8.90 10.18 25.95
CA PHE A 285 -7.95 10.10 24.83
C PHE A 285 -8.50 10.77 23.57
N GLN A 286 -9.75 10.56 23.22
CA GLN A 286 -10.41 11.19 22.07
C GLN A 286 -10.33 12.72 22.17
N ALA A 287 -10.68 13.27 23.32
CA ALA A 287 -10.61 14.71 23.55
C ALA A 287 -9.18 15.25 23.50
N ALA A 288 -8.23 14.55 24.11
CA ALA A 288 -6.83 14.95 24.13
C ALA A 288 -6.18 14.86 22.74
N PHE A 289 -6.53 13.85 21.95
CA PHE A 289 -6.06 13.69 20.58
C PHE A 289 -6.63 14.78 19.66
N GLU A 290 -7.93 15.05 19.73
CA GLU A 290 -8.57 16.13 19.00
C GLU A 290 -7.92 17.48 19.32
N GLN A 291 -7.71 17.79 20.61
CA GLN A 291 -7.02 19.01 21.02
C GLN A 291 -5.61 19.10 20.47
N ALA A 292 -4.81 18.03 20.59
CA ALA A 292 -3.45 18.00 20.10
C ALA A 292 -3.35 18.19 18.58
N VAL A 293 -4.33 17.69 17.81
CA VAL A 293 -4.41 17.88 16.37
C VAL A 293 -4.85 19.31 16.02
N ASN A 294 -5.85 19.88 16.71
CA ASN A 294 -6.30 21.26 16.53
C ASN A 294 -5.18 22.29 16.75
N GLU A 295 -4.21 21.98 17.63
CA GLU A 295 -3.06 22.85 17.87
C GLU A 295 -2.02 22.80 16.74
N GLN A 296 -2.02 21.73 15.92
CA GLN A 296 -1.02 21.48 14.90
C GLN A 296 -1.51 21.70 13.47
N LEU A 297 -2.82 21.61 13.23
CA LEU A 297 -3.43 21.73 11.92
C LEU A 297 -4.40 22.91 11.82
N HIS A 298 -4.51 23.42 10.61
CA HIS A 298 -5.57 24.34 10.20
C HIS A 298 -6.62 23.61 9.35
N HIS A 299 -7.82 24.16 9.22
CA HIS A 299 -8.87 23.57 8.38
C HIS A 299 -8.46 23.39 6.91
N ASP A 300 -7.61 24.26 6.40
CA ASP A 300 -7.08 24.16 5.03
C ASP A 300 -6.23 22.90 4.84
N ASP A 301 -5.56 22.41 5.89
CA ASP A 301 -4.79 21.17 5.86
C ASP A 301 -5.66 19.91 5.70
N LEU A 302 -6.97 20.02 5.96
CA LEU A 302 -7.96 18.97 5.78
C LEU A 302 -8.54 18.91 4.36
N THR A 303 -8.03 19.73 3.47
CA THR A 303 -8.43 19.72 2.05
C THR A 303 -7.49 18.84 1.26
N GLN A 304 -8.06 17.84 0.57
CA GLN A 304 -7.28 16.96 -0.28
C GLN A 304 -6.77 17.73 -1.50
N THR A 305 -5.44 17.81 -1.62
CA THR A 305 -4.78 18.45 -2.75
C THR A 305 -4.21 17.40 -3.70
N TYR A 306 -4.48 17.51 -4.99
CA TYR A 306 -3.88 16.71 -6.03
C TYR A 306 -2.70 17.45 -6.66
N VAL A 307 -1.51 16.85 -6.58
CA VAL A 307 -0.33 17.34 -7.31
C VAL A 307 -0.31 16.66 -8.67
N THR A 308 -0.35 17.45 -9.73
CA THR A 308 -0.39 16.96 -11.11
C THR A 308 0.88 17.36 -11.87
N ASP A 309 1.20 16.58 -12.91
CA ASP A 309 2.28 16.88 -13.85
C ASP A 309 1.84 17.87 -14.95
N GLY A 310 0.70 18.50 -14.76
CA GLY A 310 0.15 19.51 -15.64
C GLY A 310 -0.82 18.94 -16.68
N GLU A 311 -1.10 19.76 -17.68
CA GLU A 311 -2.05 19.45 -18.75
C GLU A 311 -1.32 18.83 -19.95
N LEU A 312 -1.88 17.74 -20.48
CA LEU A 312 -1.37 17.14 -21.73
C LEU A 312 -2.02 17.77 -22.96
N PRO A 313 -1.26 18.02 -24.02
CA PRO A 313 -1.83 18.33 -25.34
C PRO A 313 -2.62 17.14 -25.88
N GLY A 314 -3.62 17.41 -26.74
CA GLY A 314 -4.54 16.39 -27.21
C GLY A 314 -3.89 15.24 -27.99
N ASP A 315 -2.80 15.48 -28.67
CA ASP A 315 -2.00 14.50 -29.42
C ASP A 315 -1.18 13.57 -28.50
N ALA A 316 -0.86 14.01 -27.28
CA ALA A 316 -0.22 13.18 -26.27
C ALA A 316 -1.17 12.18 -25.59
N LEU A 317 -2.49 12.37 -25.72
CA LEU A 317 -3.50 11.42 -25.27
C LEU A 317 -3.59 10.23 -26.24
N CYS A 318 -2.57 9.37 -26.24
CA CYS A 318 -2.46 8.25 -27.15
C CYS A 318 -2.06 6.94 -26.44
N LEU A 319 -2.42 5.82 -27.05
CA LEU A 319 -2.11 4.49 -26.53
C LEU A 319 -0.60 4.27 -26.33
N GLN A 320 0.22 4.78 -27.23
CA GLN A 320 1.68 4.61 -27.15
C GLN A 320 2.25 5.24 -25.88
N ALA A 321 1.79 6.44 -25.50
CA ALA A 321 2.20 7.09 -24.26
C ALA A 321 1.76 6.28 -23.02
N ALA A 322 0.53 5.77 -23.00
CA ALA A 322 0.03 4.92 -21.93
C ALA A 322 0.83 3.61 -21.80
N GLN A 323 1.23 3.01 -22.93
CA GLN A 323 2.08 1.81 -22.93
C GLN A 323 3.49 2.11 -22.39
N GLN A 324 4.11 3.25 -22.73
CA GLN A 324 5.39 3.65 -22.17
C GLN A 324 5.33 3.86 -20.66
N LEU A 325 4.26 4.49 -20.16
CA LEU A 325 4.04 4.65 -18.72
C LEU A 325 3.87 3.31 -18.01
N ARG A 326 3.24 2.34 -18.64
CA ARG A 326 3.06 1.00 -18.08
C ARG A 326 4.37 0.22 -17.88
N GLU A 327 5.40 0.48 -18.67
CA GLU A 327 6.69 -0.20 -18.57
C GLU A 327 7.53 0.25 -17.36
N VAL A 328 7.19 1.39 -16.77
CA VAL A 328 7.92 1.96 -15.64
C VAL A 328 7.49 1.32 -14.33
N VAL A 329 8.43 1.11 -13.42
CA VAL A 329 8.17 0.57 -12.08
C VAL A 329 7.71 1.71 -11.17
N TRP A 330 6.40 1.94 -11.13
CA TRP A 330 5.75 2.91 -10.25
C TRP A 330 5.43 2.30 -8.88
N GLY A 331 5.39 3.13 -7.85
CA GLY A 331 4.98 2.72 -6.49
C GLY A 331 5.27 3.78 -5.44
N GLN A 332 5.45 3.34 -4.20
CA GLN A 332 5.64 4.23 -3.08
C GLN A 332 6.84 5.16 -3.27
N GLY A 333 6.63 6.48 -3.12
CA GLY A 333 7.66 7.50 -3.30
C GLY A 333 8.16 7.69 -4.74
N PHE A 334 7.56 6.98 -5.72
CA PHE A 334 7.75 7.14 -7.15
C PHE A 334 6.42 6.87 -7.85
N ALA A 335 5.46 7.77 -7.63
CA ALA A 335 4.10 7.64 -8.12
C ALA A 335 4.03 7.77 -9.66
N PRO A 336 3.08 7.09 -10.32
CA PRO A 336 2.80 7.34 -11.72
C PRO A 336 2.32 8.77 -11.91
N PRO A 337 2.59 9.39 -13.08
CA PRO A 337 2.16 10.76 -13.34
C PRO A 337 0.65 10.88 -13.33
N MET A 338 0.18 12.02 -12.81
CA MET A 338 -1.21 12.46 -12.85
C MET A 338 -1.31 13.73 -13.67
N PHE A 339 -2.30 13.78 -14.53
CA PHE A 339 -2.55 14.91 -15.39
C PHE A 339 -3.87 15.59 -15.05
N VAL A 340 -4.02 16.84 -15.42
CA VAL A 340 -5.27 17.59 -15.30
C VAL A 340 -5.70 18.06 -16.69
N GLY A 341 -7.00 18.19 -16.93
CA GLY A 341 -7.53 18.73 -18.18
C GLY A 341 -9.03 18.93 -18.12
N GLU A 342 -9.53 19.78 -19.05
CA GLU A 342 -10.95 19.99 -19.26
C GLU A 342 -11.43 19.16 -20.46
N PHE A 343 -12.59 18.54 -20.29
CA PHE A 343 -13.17 17.63 -21.26
C PHE A 343 -14.68 17.83 -21.41
N ASP A 344 -15.18 17.73 -22.63
CA ASP A 344 -16.59 17.60 -22.92
C ASP A 344 -16.99 16.12 -22.76
N VAL A 345 -18.07 15.84 -22.04
CA VAL A 345 -18.63 14.49 -21.87
C VAL A 345 -19.57 14.20 -23.02
N THR A 346 -19.24 13.24 -23.86
CA THR A 346 -19.98 12.91 -25.08
C THR A 346 -21.06 11.85 -24.83
N TRP A 347 -20.77 10.91 -23.93
CA TRP A 347 -21.70 9.90 -23.43
C TRP A 347 -21.25 9.40 -22.07
N GLN A 348 -22.17 8.80 -21.32
CA GLN A 348 -21.87 8.16 -20.04
C GLN A 348 -22.78 6.98 -19.80
N ARG A 349 -22.29 5.98 -19.04
CA ARG A 349 -23.07 4.80 -18.62
C ARG A 349 -22.55 4.25 -17.30
N ALA A 350 -23.45 3.67 -16.50
CA ALA A 350 -23.07 2.91 -15.31
C ALA A 350 -22.33 1.61 -15.66
N VAL A 351 -21.36 1.23 -14.87
CA VAL A 351 -20.58 -0.03 -14.99
C VAL A 351 -20.42 -0.64 -13.60
N GLY A 352 -20.76 -1.92 -13.45
CA GLY A 352 -20.74 -2.57 -12.15
C GLY A 352 -21.78 -1.98 -11.19
N VAL A 353 -21.43 -1.92 -9.90
CA VAL A 353 -22.39 -1.50 -8.87
C VAL A 353 -22.36 0.02 -8.66
N ASN A 354 -21.18 0.64 -8.70
CA ASN A 354 -20.99 2.05 -8.35
C ASN A 354 -19.84 2.71 -9.14
N HIS A 355 -19.72 2.38 -10.43
CA HIS A 355 -18.72 2.98 -11.32
C HIS A 355 -19.40 3.56 -12.55
N LYS A 356 -18.75 4.51 -13.19
CA LYS A 356 -19.21 5.12 -14.42
C LYS A 356 -18.14 5.09 -15.49
N LYS A 357 -18.54 4.84 -16.71
CA LYS A 357 -17.72 4.90 -17.92
C LYS A 357 -18.26 5.98 -18.83
N ALA A 358 -17.39 6.80 -19.37
CA ALA A 358 -17.79 7.91 -20.24
C ALA A 358 -16.85 8.04 -21.44
N GLY A 359 -17.39 8.49 -22.56
CA GLY A 359 -16.62 9.09 -23.62
C GLY A 359 -16.36 10.54 -23.30
N ILE A 360 -15.10 10.94 -23.38
CA ILE A 360 -14.70 12.32 -23.11
C ILE A 360 -13.83 12.85 -24.26
N ARG A 361 -13.94 14.14 -24.52
CA ARG A 361 -13.20 14.78 -25.60
C ARG A 361 -12.59 16.09 -25.14
N LYS A 362 -11.31 16.25 -25.40
CA LYS A 362 -10.63 17.53 -25.28
C LYS A 362 -10.75 18.31 -26.60
N THR A 363 -10.84 19.61 -26.55
CA THR A 363 -10.93 20.45 -27.75
C THR A 363 -9.79 20.13 -28.73
N GLY A 364 -10.15 19.75 -29.96
CA GLY A 364 -9.18 19.39 -31.02
C GLY A 364 -8.61 17.97 -30.92
N SER A 365 -9.11 17.09 -30.03
CA SER A 365 -8.68 15.70 -29.94
C SER A 365 -9.78 14.70 -30.35
N ALA A 366 -9.37 13.45 -30.55
CA ALA A 366 -10.30 12.33 -30.66
C ALA A 366 -10.99 12.07 -29.29
N GLU A 367 -12.14 11.42 -29.34
CA GLU A 367 -12.81 10.92 -28.14
C GLU A 367 -11.97 9.82 -27.48
N VAL A 368 -11.87 9.87 -26.15
CA VAL A 368 -11.18 8.89 -25.33
C VAL A 368 -12.13 8.37 -24.28
N GLU A 369 -12.03 7.09 -23.97
CA GLU A 369 -12.81 6.46 -22.92
C GLU A 369 -12.23 6.77 -21.54
N ALA A 370 -13.08 7.13 -20.57
CA ALA A 370 -12.70 7.37 -19.19
C ALA A 370 -13.49 6.49 -18.21
N MET A 371 -12.81 6.07 -17.14
CA MET A 371 -13.39 5.34 -16.00
C MET A 371 -13.43 6.23 -14.77
N PHE A 372 -14.59 6.32 -14.16
CA PHE A 372 -14.87 7.01 -12.91
C PHE A 372 -15.23 5.97 -11.85
N PHE A 373 -14.29 5.68 -10.97
CA PHE A 373 -14.49 4.68 -9.92
C PHE A 373 -15.28 5.28 -8.75
N ARG A 374 -16.22 4.51 -8.19
CA ARG A 374 -17.08 4.94 -7.07
C ARG A 374 -17.83 6.26 -7.37
N CYS A 375 -18.28 6.41 -8.61
CA CYS A 375 -19.05 7.54 -9.10
C CYS A 375 -20.44 7.06 -9.50
N GLU A 376 -21.44 7.41 -8.70
CA GLU A 376 -22.85 7.11 -8.95
C GLU A 376 -23.56 8.29 -9.62
N GLU A 377 -23.07 9.50 -9.39
CA GLU A 377 -23.61 10.75 -9.91
C GLU A 377 -23.43 10.85 -11.42
N ASP A 378 -24.39 11.52 -12.08
CA ASP A 378 -24.25 11.84 -13.49
C ASP A 378 -23.21 12.94 -13.69
N LEU A 379 -22.35 12.73 -14.69
CA LEU A 379 -21.35 13.71 -15.06
C LEU A 379 -22.04 14.86 -15.81
N PRO A 380 -21.66 16.12 -15.56
CA PRO A 380 -22.13 17.26 -16.34
C PRO A 380 -21.55 17.22 -17.76
N GLU A 381 -22.05 18.09 -18.64
CA GLU A 381 -21.62 18.16 -20.04
C GLU A 381 -20.12 18.48 -20.20
N ARG A 382 -19.55 19.22 -19.22
CA ARG A 382 -18.15 19.59 -19.20
C ARG A 382 -17.57 19.44 -17.80
N ILE A 383 -16.39 18.81 -17.73
CA ILE A 383 -15.69 18.51 -16.49
C ILE A 383 -14.23 18.94 -16.55
N ARG A 384 -13.69 19.38 -15.41
CA ARG A 384 -12.26 19.37 -15.15
C ARG A 384 -11.91 18.09 -14.41
N MET A 385 -10.95 17.34 -14.89
CA MET A 385 -10.61 16.02 -14.37
C MET A 385 -9.13 15.89 -14.08
N VAL A 386 -8.77 15.34 -12.91
CA VAL A 386 -7.45 14.78 -12.61
C VAL A 386 -7.46 13.31 -12.99
N TYR A 387 -6.49 12.87 -13.79
CA TYR A 387 -6.53 11.53 -14.37
C TYR A 387 -5.16 10.89 -14.56
N ARG A 388 -5.17 9.58 -14.70
CA ARG A 388 -4.03 8.77 -15.18
C ARG A 388 -4.34 8.15 -16.52
N MET A 389 -3.31 8.00 -17.35
CA MET A 389 -3.38 7.29 -18.61
C MET A 389 -3.12 5.80 -18.39
N VAL A 390 -4.01 4.96 -18.89
CA VAL A 390 -3.93 3.50 -18.76
C VAL A 390 -4.05 2.84 -20.14
N ALA A 391 -3.14 1.93 -20.44
CA ALA A 391 -3.29 1.01 -21.56
C ALA A 391 -4.20 -0.14 -21.14
N ASN A 392 -5.51 0.04 -21.33
CA ASN A 392 -6.52 -0.94 -20.97
C ASN A 392 -6.56 -2.08 -22.00
N GLU A 393 -6.52 -3.33 -21.53
CA GLU A 393 -6.61 -4.50 -22.39
C GLU A 393 -8.03 -5.09 -22.34
N TRP A 394 -8.65 -5.16 -23.51
CA TRP A 394 -9.92 -5.83 -23.67
C TRP A 394 -9.86 -6.80 -24.86
N ARG A 395 -10.17 -8.08 -24.63
CA ARG A 395 -10.14 -9.15 -25.64
C ARG A 395 -8.84 -9.23 -26.44
N GLY A 396 -7.71 -8.95 -25.80
CA GLY A 396 -6.38 -9.00 -26.42
C GLY A 396 -5.99 -7.75 -27.21
N GLN A 397 -6.83 -6.73 -27.23
CA GLN A 397 -6.53 -5.43 -27.82
C GLN A 397 -6.29 -4.38 -26.71
N TYR A 398 -5.31 -3.51 -26.93
CA TYR A 398 -5.04 -2.41 -26.03
C TYR A 398 -5.68 -1.13 -26.55
N GLU A 399 -6.33 -0.41 -25.66
CA GLU A 399 -6.91 0.90 -25.91
C GLU A 399 -6.48 1.89 -24.84
N LEU A 400 -6.37 3.17 -25.19
CA LEU A 400 -6.19 4.21 -24.22
C LEU A 400 -7.46 4.38 -23.39
N GLN A 401 -7.32 4.34 -22.07
CA GLN A 401 -8.37 4.69 -21.13
C GLN A 401 -7.84 5.68 -20.09
N LEU A 402 -8.62 6.69 -19.75
CA LEU A 402 -8.27 7.61 -18.66
C LEU A 402 -8.96 7.14 -17.38
N HIS A 403 -8.21 6.99 -16.30
CA HIS A 403 -8.75 6.68 -14.99
C HIS A 403 -8.86 7.98 -14.19
N SER A 404 -10.07 8.40 -13.87
CA SER A 404 -10.34 9.59 -13.06
C SER A 404 -9.94 9.35 -11.61
N GLU A 405 -9.15 10.25 -11.05
CA GLU A 405 -8.83 10.34 -9.62
C GLU A 405 -9.74 11.37 -8.92
N TYR A 406 -10.08 12.44 -9.64
CA TYR A 406 -11.00 13.51 -9.20
C TYR A 406 -11.63 14.18 -10.41
N TRP A 407 -12.82 14.72 -10.23
CA TRP A 407 -13.48 15.55 -11.23
C TRP A 407 -14.37 16.60 -10.58
N GLU A 408 -14.60 17.69 -11.31
CA GLU A 408 -15.54 18.76 -10.94
C GLU A 408 -16.23 19.31 -12.19
N ALA A 409 -17.39 19.92 -12.03
CA ALA A 409 -18.07 20.64 -13.11
C ALA A 409 -17.30 21.91 -13.48
N VAL A 410 -17.30 22.27 -14.77
CA VAL A 410 -16.70 23.51 -15.29
C VAL A 410 -17.79 24.45 -15.79
#